data_82cf4bf7c2bc6cdf6ebc3467dc9c1644
#
_entry.id   82cf4bf7c2bc6cdf6ebc3467dc9c1644
#
_cell.length_a   1.000
_cell.length_b   1.000
_cell.length_c   1.000
_cell.angle_alpha   90.00
_cell.angle_beta   90.00
_cell.angle_gamma   90.00
#
_symmetry.space_group_name_H-M   'P 1'
#
loop_
_entity.id
_entity.type
_entity.pdbx_description
1 polymer ?
#
loop_
_entity_poly.entity_id
_entity_poly.type
_entity_poly.pdbx_seq_one_letter_code
_entity_poly.pdbx_strand_id
1 'polypeptide(L)'
;MAQTADEKAKKDGDALRVLLVDDHDLFRTGLRNLLEEQGVQVVGEAANGYEAVRSVREVAPDVVVMDLNMPGMTGVEATREITSFAPLTRVLVLTISDEDEDVMDAIVAGACGYLVKDSSIQELIRGITSAAVGESLISPPIAAKVLQRMRAVTLDQGAETIRAELSERELEVLRLIANGKDNSQIAAALHISPKTVKNHISNILMKLQIENRIQAAVYAVRSGIV
;
A
#
# COMPACT_ATOMS: atom_id res chain seq x y z
N MET A 1 -0.77 -29.59 -6.21
CA MET A 1 0.03 -29.72 -5.00
C MET A 1 1.44 -29.16 -5.24
N ALA A 2 1.60 -27.87 -5.53
CA ALA A 2 2.92 -27.24 -5.74
C ALA A 2 2.89 -25.70 -5.47
N GLN A 3 2.01 -25.19 -4.62
CA GLN A 3 1.90 -23.74 -4.34
C GLN A 3 2.09 -23.37 -2.86
N THR A 4 2.52 -24.29 -2.01
CA THR A 4 2.62 -24.09 -0.55
C THR A 4 4.05 -24.06 -0.01
N ALA A 5 5.08 -23.99 -0.87
CA ALA A 5 6.48 -24.05 -0.43
C ALA A 5 7.19 -22.68 -0.37
N ASP A 6 6.69 -21.64 -1.00
CA ASP A 6 7.40 -20.35 -1.12
C ASP A 6 7.00 -19.30 -0.04
N GLU A 7 5.93 -19.56 0.70
CA GLU A 7 5.45 -18.66 1.76
C GLU A 7 6.20 -18.76 3.10
N LYS A 8 7.21 -19.62 3.19
CA LYS A 8 7.80 -20.03 4.49
C LYS A 8 9.24 -19.59 4.73
N ALA A 9 9.82 -18.72 3.96
CA ALA A 9 11.26 -18.39 4.05
C ALA A 9 11.61 -16.90 4.13
N LYS A 10 10.84 -16.07 4.83
CA LYS A 10 11.41 -14.81 5.32
C LYS A 10 11.79 -15.01 6.80
N LYS A 11 13.05 -15.42 7.02
CA LYS A 11 13.67 -15.48 8.36
C LYS A 11 13.77 -14.05 8.91
N ASP A 12 13.43 -13.88 10.19
CA ASP A 12 13.87 -12.74 11.00
C ASP A 12 15.38 -12.53 10.78
N GLY A 13 15.75 -11.47 10.02
CA GLY A 13 17.16 -11.14 9.77
C GLY A 13 17.52 -10.69 8.34
N ASP A 14 16.68 -10.90 7.33
CA ASP A 14 16.96 -10.41 5.99
C ASP A 14 16.66 -8.90 5.89
N ALA A 15 17.63 -8.11 5.40
CA ALA A 15 17.48 -6.69 5.18
C ALA A 15 16.33 -6.43 4.20
N LEU A 16 15.47 -5.46 4.52
CA LEU A 16 14.32 -5.08 3.71
C LEU A 16 14.79 -4.53 2.35
N ARG A 17 14.35 -5.14 1.26
CA ARG A 17 14.78 -4.88 -0.11
C ARG A 17 13.89 -3.84 -0.78
N VAL A 18 14.45 -2.70 -1.14
CA VAL A 18 13.72 -1.55 -1.68
C VAL A 18 14.23 -1.18 -3.07
N LEU A 19 13.30 -0.94 -4.00
CA LEU A 19 13.55 -0.30 -5.28
C LEU A 19 13.13 1.17 -5.19
N LEU A 20 14.02 2.10 -5.57
CA LEU A 20 13.73 3.53 -5.63
C LEU A 20 13.38 3.95 -7.06
N VAL A 21 12.27 4.65 -7.22
CA VAL A 21 11.78 5.10 -8.52
C VAL A 21 11.45 6.59 -8.45
N ASP A 22 12.26 7.41 -9.14
CA ASP A 22 12.15 8.86 -9.16
C ASP A 22 12.94 9.40 -10.35
N ASP A 23 12.46 10.36 -11.10
CA ASP A 23 13.16 10.94 -12.24
C ASP A 23 14.24 11.99 -11.83
N HIS A 24 14.22 12.44 -10.56
CA HIS A 24 15.19 13.38 -10.01
C HIS A 24 16.42 12.64 -9.45
N ASP A 25 17.50 12.57 -10.21
CA ASP A 25 18.71 11.82 -9.88
C ASP A 25 19.33 12.21 -8.53
N LEU A 26 19.41 13.51 -8.25
CA LEU A 26 19.97 14.00 -6.98
C LEU A 26 19.13 13.58 -5.77
N PHE A 27 17.80 13.64 -5.89
CA PHE A 27 16.88 13.21 -4.85
C PHE A 27 17.00 11.70 -4.61
N ARG A 28 17.00 10.91 -5.69
CA ARG A 28 17.11 9.45 -5.63
C ARG A 28 18.40 9.00 -4.99
N THR A 29 19.54 9.61 -5.39
CA THR A 29 20.87 9.34 -4.79
C THR A 29 20.90 9.71 -3.30
N GLY A 30 20.38 10.87 -2.93
CA GLY A 30 20.31 11.29 -1.53
C GLY A 30 19.46 10.36 -0.69
N LEU A 31 18.30 9.96 -1.21
CA LEU A 31 17.37 9.06 -0.53
C LEU A 31 17.97 7.66 -0.34
N ARG A 32 18.69 7.14 -1.35
CA ARG A 32 19.43 5.89 -1.24
C ARG A 32 20.37 5.89 -0.05
N ASN A 33 21.24 6.91 0.03
CA ASN A 33 22.23 7.02 1.11
C ASN A 33 21.54 7.04 2.48
N LEU A 34 20.49 7.83 2.62
CA LEU A 34 19.73 7.92 3.88
C LEU A 34 19.07 6.58 4.28
N LEU A 35 18.53 5.83 3.34
CA LEU A 35 17.90 4.53 3.61
C LEU A 35 18.96 3.46 3.96
N GLU A 36 20.08 3.43 3.25
CA GLU A 36 21.18 2.51 3.53
C GLU A 36 21.81 2.76 4.92
N GLU A 37 21.96 4.02 5.33
CA GLU A 37 22.39 4.39 6.70
C GLU A 37 21.44 3.85 7.79
N GLN A 38 20.17 3.64 7.45
CA GLN A 38 19.15 3.09 8.36
C GLN A 38 18.96 1.56 8.24
N GLY A 39 19.84 0.90 7.48
CA GLY A 39 19.85 -0.56 7.33
C GLY A 39 18.83 -1.10 6.32
N VAL A 40 18.22 -0.24 5.50
CA VAL A 40 17.36 -0.65 4.38
C VAL A 40 18.24 -0.94 3.16
N GLN A 41 18.07 -2.09 2.54
CA GLN A 41 18.82 -2.46 1.35
C GLN A 41 18.17 -1.89 0.09
N VAL A 42 18.79 -0.92 -0.55
CA VAL A 42 18.38 -0.44 -1.87
C VAL A 42 18.91 -1.38 -2.94
N VAL A 43 18.02 -2.22 -3.51
CA VAL A 43 18.39 -3.26 -4.48
C VAL A 43 18.37 -2.80 -5.92
N GLY A 44 17.88 -1.58 -6.19
CA GLY A 44 17.85 -1.00 -7.53
C GLY A 44 17.33 0.43 -7.51
N GLU A 45 17.51 1.10 -8.64
CA GLU A 45 17.02 2.44 -8.93
C GLU A 45 16.39 2.46 -10.32
N ALA A 46 15.37 3.30 -10.53
CA ALA A 46 14.75 3.55 -11.82
C ALA A 46 14.42 5.04 -11.95
N ALA A 47 14.53 5.57 -13.16
CA ALA A 47 14.28 6.99 -13.45
C ALA A 47 12.91 7.23 -14.12
N ASN A 48 12.14 6.18 -14.38
CA ASN A 48 10.80 6.25 -14.99
C ASN A 48 10.03 4.95 -14.77
N GLY A 49 8.73 4.95 -15.12
CA GLY A 49 7.86 3.81 -14.92
C GLY A 49 8.27 2.56 -15.70
N TYR A 50 8.79 2.70 -16.93
CA TYR A 50 9.24 1.54 -17.74
C TYR A 50 10.44 0.84 -17.10
N GLU A 51 11.39 1.61 -16.60
CA GLU A 51 12.53 1.07 -15.86
C GLU A 51 12.09 0.41 -14.55
N ALA A 52 11.14 1.02 -13.83
CA ALA A 52 10.58 0.47 -12.60
C ALA A 52 9.98 -0.92 -12.83
N VAL A 53 9.10 -1.08 -13.83
CA VAL A 53 8.47 -2.35 -14.17
C VAL A 53 9.51 -3.41 -14.52
N ARG A 54 10.53 -3.06 -15.31
CA ARG A 54 11.62 -3.97 -15.65
C ARG A 54 12.42 -4.38 -14.41
N SER A 55 12.83 -3.40 -13.59
CA SER A 55 13.63 -3.64 -12.39
C SER A 55 12.91 -4.51 -11.38
N VAL A 56 11.58 -4.36 -11.19
CA VAL A 56 10.80 -5.24 -10.31
C VAL A 56 10.89 -6.70 -10.76
N ARG A 57 10.85 -6.96 -12.07
CA ARG A 57 10.99 -8.34 -12.63
C ARG A 57 12.38 -8.93 -12.39
N GLU A 58 13.42 -8.08 -12.44
CA GLU A 58 14.82 -8.50 -12.30
C GLU A 58 15.24 -8.72 -10.84
N VAL A 59 14.85 -7.78 -9.94
CA VAL A 59 15.36 -7.80 -8.56
C VAL A 59 14.34 -8.24 -7.52
N ALA A 60 13.05 -8.40 -7.87
CA ALA A 60 11.96 -8.79 -6.96
C ALA A 60 12.07 -8.10 -5.59
N PRO A 61 11.86 -6.76 -5.50
CA PRO A 61 11.95 -6.02 -4.26
C PRO A 61 10.74 -6.31 -3.35
N ASP A 62 10.90 -6.11 -2.04
CA ASP A 62 9.79 -6.16 -1.10
C ASP A 62 8.89 -4.93 -1.23
N VAL A 63 9.53 -3.76 -1.38
CA VAL A 63 8.83 -2.47 -1.49
C VAL A 63 9.44 -1.66 -2.64
N VAL A 64 8.57 -1.05 -3.42
CA VAL A 64 8.92 0.01 -4.39
C VAL A 64 8.53 1.33 -3.78
N VAL A 65 9.48 2.26 -3.64
CA VAL A 65 9.21 3.67 -3.33
C VAL A 65 9.07 4.38 -4.67
N MET A 66 7.86 4.85 -4.98
CA MET A 66 7.44 5.29 -6.31
C MET A 66 7.07 6.77 -6.34
N ASP A 67 7.75 7.56 -7.17
CA ASP A 67 7.23 8.88 -7.55
C ASP A 67 6.12 8.74 -8.59
N LEU A 68 5.13 9.61 -8.55
CA LEU A 68 4.01 9.62 -9.51
C LEU A 68 4.34 10.40 -10.77
N ASN A 69 5.01 11.54 -10.62
CA ASN A 69 5.21 12.52 -11.68
C ASN A 69 6.53 12.26 -12.41
N MET A 70 6.52 11.31 -13.32
CA MET A 70 7.69 10.95 -14.13
C MET A 70 7.37 11.04 -15.63
N PRO A 71 8.37 11.35 -16.49
CA PRO A 71 8.16 11.41 -17.93
C PRO A 71 7.92 10.02 -18.53
N GLY A 72 7.06 9.98 -19.55
CA GLY A 72 6.69 8.73 -20.24
C GLY A 72 5.64 7.95 -19.47
N MET A 73 6.00 6.80 -18.92
CA MET A 73 5.12 6.02 -18.07
C MET A 73 5.07 6.61 -16.67
N THR A 74 3.89 7.03 -16.25
CA THR A 74 3.65 7.64 -14.92
C THR A 74 3.81 6.61 -13.80
N GLY A 75 4.01 7.10 -12.55
CA GLY A 75 4.07 6.21 -11.39
C GLY A 75 2.75 5.48 -11.13
N VAL A 76 1.60 6.08 -11.48
CA VAL A 76 0.28 5.42 -11.39
C VAL A 76 0.19 4.25 -12.36
N GLU A 77 0.58 4.44 -13.63
CA GLU A 77 0.60 3.39 -14.63
C GLU A 77 1.56 2.25 -14.24
N ALA A 78 2.77 2.61 -13.80
CA ALA A 78 3.76 1.66 -13.32
C ALA A 78 3.25 0.87 -12.09
N THR A 79 2.61 1.55 -11.14
CA THR A 79 2.00 0.90 -9.97
C THR A 79 0.97 -0.14 -10.39
N ARG A 80 0.05 0.22 -11.30
CA ARG A 80 -0.98 -0.71 -11.81
C ARG A 80 -0.37 -1.93 -12.49
N GLU A 81 0.67 -1.72 -13.30
CA GLU A 81 1.35 -2.85 -13.96
C GLU A 81 2.08 -3.73 -12.94
N ILE A 82 2.86 -3.15 -12.01
CA ILE A 82 3.61 -3.89 -11.00
C ILE A 82 2.67 -4.72 -10.12
N THR A 83 1.60 -4.14 -9.61
CA THR A 83 0.66 -4.84 -8.72
C THR A 83 -0.04 -6.00 -9.42
N SER A 84 -0.26 -5.92 -10.74
CA SER A 84 -0.89 -6.98 -11.53
C SER A 84 -0.03 -8.23 -11.67
N PHE A 85 1.30 -8.11 -11.83
CA PHE A 85 2.19 -9.26 -12.04
C PHE A 85 3.03 -9.64 -10.82
N ALA A 86 3.23 -8.72 -9.86
CA ALA A 86 4.04 -8.93 -8.66
C ALA A 86 3.25 -8.60 -7.38
N PRO A 87 2.21 -9.37 -7.03
CA PRO A 87 1.30 -9.04 -5.91
C PRO A 87 1.97 -9.07 -4.52
N LEU A 88 3.16 -9.65 -4.42
CA LEU A 88 3.95 -9.65 -3.18
C LEU A 88 4.82 -8.39 -3.03
N THR A 89 5.16 -7.72 -4.13
CA THR A 89 5.86 -6.43 -4.12
C THR A 89 4.88 -5.32 -3.75
N ARG A 90 5.19 -4.55 -2.72
CA ARG A 90 4.33 -3.45 -2.26
C ARG A 90 4.78 -2.12 -2.86
N VAL A 91 3.85 -1.30 -3.28
CA VAL A 91 4.17 0.04 -3.82
C VAL A 91 3.78 1.10 -2.80
N LEU A 92 4.78 1.82 -2.29
CA LEU A 92 4.64 3.00 -1.44
C LEU A 92 4.91 4.24 -2.28
N VAL A 93 3.91 5.09 -2.44
CA VAL A 93 4.05 6.35 -3.17
C VAL A 93 4.79 7.37 -2.34
N LEU A 94 5.77 8.06 -2.95
CA LEU A 94 6.51 9.18 -2.39
C LEU A 94 6.61 10.29 -3.44
N THR A 95 5.79 11.32 -3.34
CA THR A 95 5.69 12.36 -4.37
C THR A 95 5.56 13.77 -3.77
N ILE A 96 5.82 14.78 -4.58
CA ILE A 96 5.53 16.18 -4.21
C ILE A 96 4.04 16.52 -4.36
N SER A 97 3.32 15.78 -5.21
CA SER A 97 1.89 16.02 -5.44
C SER A 97 1.07 15.52 -4.26
N ASP A 98 0.18 16.37 -3.83
CA ASP A 98 -0.88 16.04 -2.90
C ASP A 98 -2.27 16.28 -3.51
N GLU A 99 -2.33 16.40 -4.85
CA GLU A 99 -3.58 16.59 -5.56
C GLU A 99 -4.52 15.39 -5.39
N ASP A 100 -5.81 15.66 -5.22
CA ASP A 100 -6.81 14.65 -4.87
C ASP A 100 -6.93 13.54 -5.93
N GLU A 101 -6.74 13.88 -7.20
CA GLU A 101 -6.81 12.92 -8.32
C GLU A 101 -5.62 11.96 -8.29
N ASP A 102 -4.40 12.45 -8.12
CA ASP A 102 -3.18 11.64 -8.04
C ASP A 102 -3.24 10.61 -6.89
N VAL A 103 -3.75 11.07 -5.73
CA VAL A 103 -3.92 10.20 -4.55
C VAL A 103 -4.88 9.06 -4.83
N MET A 104 -6.05 9.37 -5.41
CA MET A 104 -7.09 8.37 -5.69
C MET A 104 -6.64 7.39 -6.78
N ASP A 105 -6.00 7.89 -7.83
CA ASP A 105 -5.52 7.07 -8.93
C ASP A 105 -4.42 6.10 -8.49
N ALA A 106 -3.50 6.54 -7.62
CA ALA A 106 -2.48 5.67 -7.03
C ALA A 106 -3.10 4.57 -6.15
N ILE A 107 -4.11 4.90 -5.32
CA ILE A 107 -4.83 3.92 -4.49
C ILE A 107 -5.56 2.89 -5.36
N VAL A 108 -6.25 3.34 -6.41
CA VAL A 108 -6.96 2.46 -7.36
C VAL A 108 -5.98 1.59 -8.13
N ALA A 109 -4.78 2.12 -8.43
CA ALA A 109 -3.70 1.35 -9.06
C ALA A 109 -3.05 0.30 -8.14
N GLY A 110 -3.41 0.25 -6.85
CA GLY A 110 -2.93 -0.74 -5.90
C GLY A 110 -1.82 -0.27 -4.95
N ALA A 111 -1.52 1.02 -4.88
CA ALA A 111 -0.56 1.54 -3.91
C ALA A 111 -0.98 1.19 -2.47
N CYS A 112 -0.05 0.68 -1.68
CA CYS A 112 -0.31 0.28 -0.29
C CYS A 112 -0.10 1.41 0.72
N GLY A 113 0.52 2.53 0.30
CA GLY A 113 0.73 3.71 1.13
C GLY A 113 1.04 4.94 0.31
N TYR A 114 0.95 6.11 0.94
CA TYR A 114 1.16 7.41 0.29
C TYR A 114 1.82 8.39 1.24
N LEU A 115 2.97 8.91 0.85
CA LEU A 115 3.73 9.93 1.56
C LEU A 115 4.10 11.07 0.62
N VAL A 116 4.28 12.25 1.18
CA VAL A 116 4.81 13.41 0.46
C VAL A 116 6.33 13.51 0.63
N LYS A 117 7.06 14.06 -0.36
CA LYS A 117 8.53 14.14 -0.34
C LYS A 117 9.10 15.04 0.77
N ASP A 118 8.27 15.85 1.43
CA ASP A 118 8.63 16.62 2.63
C ASP A 118 8.47 15.83 3.94
N SER A 119 8.01 14.58 3.88
CA SER A 119 7.96 13.69 5.04
C SER A 119 9.37 13.42 5.59
N SER A 120 9.46 13.22 6.90
CA SER A 120 10.73 12.87 7.53
C SER A 120 11.22 11.49 7.09
N ILE A 121 12.55 11.27 7.15
CA ILE A 121 13.13 9.95 6.85
C ILE A 121 12.55 8.86 7.77
N GLN A 122 12.23 9.17 9.03
CA GLN A 122 11.62 8.25 9.97
C GLN A 122 10.19 7.84 9.55
N GLU A 123 9.42 8.76 8.96
CA GLU A 123 8.10 8.46 8.41
C GLU A 123 8.21 7.58 7.19
N LEU A 124 9.17 7.85 6.30
CA LEU A 124 9.42 7.01 5.14
C LEU A 124 9.81 5.58 5.54
N ILE A 125 10.73 5.42 6.50
CA ILE A 125 11.13 4.10 7.00
C ILE A 125 9.95 3.37 7.62
N ARG A 126 9.12 4.04 8.41
CA ARG A 126 7.87 3.46 8.92
C ARG A 126 6.95 3.03 7.80
N GLY A 127 6.80 3.86 6.76
CA GLY A 127 6.00 3.54 5.58
C GLY A 127 6.51 2.29 4.86
N ILE A 128 7.82 2.21 4.60
CA ILE A 128 8.47 1.06 3.98
C ILE A 128 8.28 -0.21 4.83
N THR A 129 8.52 -0.13 6.13
CA THR A 129 8.39 -1.26 7.06
C THR A 129 6.94 -1.75 7.15
N SER A 130 5.97 -0.83 7.26
CA SER A 130 4.55 -1.16 7.28
C SER A 130 4.10 -1.80 5.97
N ALA A 131 4.54 -1.25 4.82
CA ALA A 131 4.26 -1.80 3.50
C ALA A 131 4.75 -3.25 3.38
N ALA A 132 5.99 -3.54 3.79
CA ALA A 132 6.58 -4.87 3.71
C ALA A 132 5.80 -5.96 4.48
N VAL A 133 5.11 -5.58 5.55
CA VAL A 133 4.25 -6.50 6.32
C VAL A 133 2.78 -6.46 5.90
N GLY A 134 2.47 -5.76 4.79
CA GLY A 134 1.12 -5.65 4.26
C GLY A 134 0.22 -4.69 5.04
N GLU A 135 0.81 -3.80 5.83
CA GLU A 135 0.10 -2.68 6.45
C GLU A 135 0.18 -1.45 5.55
N SER A 136 -0.75 -0.52 5.71
CA SER A 136 -0.78 0.71 4.92
C SER A 136 -0.50 1.91 5.80
N LEU A 137 0.39 2.79 5.33
CA LEU A 137 0.63 4.09 5.95
C LEU A 137 0.18 5.19 5.00
N ILE A 138 -0.73 6.03 5.47
CA ILE A 138 -1.12 7.26 4.77
C ILE A 138 -0.90 8.41 5.74
N SER A 139 -0.25 9.48 5.28
CA SER A 139 -0.11 10.68 6.08
C SER A 139 -1.48 11.29 6.42
N PRO A 140 -1.67 11.93 7.58
CA PRO A 140 -2.96 12.50 7.96
C PRO A 140 -3.59 13.47 6.94
N PRO A 141 -2.83 14.35 6.26
CA PRO A 141 -3.39 15.20 5.21
C PRO A 141 -3.98 14.39 4.05
N ILE A 142 -3.29 13.36 3.60
CA ILE A 142 -3.74 12.47 2.51
C ILE A 142 -4.96 11.67 2.94
N ALA A 143 -4.99 11.15 4.16
CA ALA A 143 -6.15 10.44 4.70
C ALA A 143 -7.41 11.34 4.71
N ALA A 144 -7.27 12.61 5.09
CA ALA A 144 -8.37 13.56 5.05
C ALA A 144 -8.92 13.78 3.63
N LYS A 145 -8.04 13.91 2.63
CA LYS A 145 -8.40 14.06 1.21
C LYS A 145 -9.13 12.83 0.68
N VAL A 146 -8.60 11.63 0.96
CA VAL A 146 -9.26 10.36 0.58
C VAL A 146 -10.68 10.31 1.15
N LEU A 147 -10.86 10.63 2.44
CA LEU A 147 -12.17 10.64 3.08
C LEU A 147 -13.11 11.70 2.47
N GLN A 148 -12.60 12.89 2.14
CA GLN A 148 -13.40 13.95 1.52
C GLN A 148 -13.88 13.53 0.13
N ARG A 149 -13.00 12.99 -0.71
CA ARG A 149 -13.35 12.51 -2.06
C ARG A 149 -14.36 11.37 -2.00
N MET A 150 -14.19 10.47 -1.05
CA MET A 150 -15.13 9.36 -0.84
C MET A 150 -16.53 9.84 -0.51
N ARG A 151 -16.69 10.85 0.36
CA ARG A 151 -18.00 11.46 0.67
C ARG A 151 -18.67 12.06 -0.56
N ALA A 152 -17.89 12.64 -1.48
CA ALA A 152 -18.42 13.23 -2.72
C ALA A 152 -18.92 12.18 -3.72
N VAL A 153 -18.37 10.97 -3.70
CA VAL A 153 -18.69 9.86 -4.63
C VAL A 153 -19.82 8.95 -4.10
N THR A 154 -20.24 9.07 -2.84
CA THR A 154 -21.21 8.18 -2.18
C THR A 154 -22.65 8.25 -2.73
N LEU A 155 -22.89 8.91 -3.85
CA LEU A 155 -24.22 9.05 -4.48
C LEU A 155 -24.54 8.05 -5.59
N ASP A 156 -23.70 7.05 -5.89
CA ASP A 156 -24.04 6.08 -6.94
C ASP A 156 -23.63 4.62 -6.62
N GLN A 157 -24.66 3.83 -6.43
CA GLN A 157 -24.93 2.41 -6.73
C GLN A 157 -23.93 1.30 -6.36
N GLY A 158 -24.41 0.29 -5.63
CA GLY A 158 -23.90 -1.07 -5.65
C GLY A 158 -23.72 -1.80 -4.30
N ALA A 159 -24.08 -1.20 -3.19
CA ALA A 159 -23.69 -1.65 -1.84
C ALA A 159 -24.38 -2.92 -1.29
N GLU A 160 -25.50 -3.36 -1.83
CA GLU A 160 -26.33 -4.40 -1.17
C GLU A 160 -25.88 -5.84 -1.43
N THR A 161 -25.33 -6.12 -2.60
CA THR A 161 -25.05 -7.51 -3.02
C THR A 161 -23.81 -8.12 -2.35
N ILE A 162 -22.82 -7.33 -2.02
CA ILE A 162 -21.51 -7.81 -1.51
C ILE A 162 -21.49 -7.92 0.02
N ARG A 163 -22.39 -7.23 0.73
CA ARG A 163 -22.59 -7.41 2.19
C ARG A 163 -22.88 -8.85 2.59
N ALA A 164 -23.51 -9.62 1.70
CA ALA A 164 -23.89 -11.01 1.97
C ALA A 164 -22.70 -11.99 2.00
N GLU A 165 -21.50 -11.60 1.53
CA GLU A 165 -20.33 -12.49 1.44
C GLU A 165 -19.37 -12.39 2.63
N LEU A 166 -19.42 -11.29 3.39
CA LEU A 166 -18.55 -11.09 4.56
C LEU A 166 -19.22 -11.65 5.82
N SER A 167 -18.46 -12.37 6.62
CA SER A 167 -18.89 -12.80 7.95
C SER A 167 -19.04 -11.58 8.90
N GLU A 168 -19.82 -11.72 9.97
CA GLU A 168 -19.94 -10.66 10.99
C GLU A 168 -18.57 -10.20 11.51
N ARG A 169 -17.66 -11.15 11.71
CA ARG A 169 -16.32 -10.85 12.19
C ARG A 169 -15.48 -10.07 11.17
N GLU A 170 -15.62 -10.39 9.90
CA GLU A 170 -14.95 -9.64 8.81
C GLU A 170 -15.55 -8.23 8.68
N LEU A 171 -16.87 -8.06 8.87
CA LEU A 171 -17.51 -6.75 8.92
C LEU A 171 -17.02 -5.89 10.10
N GLU A 172 -16.84 -6.48 11.28
CA GLU A 172 -16.27 -5.78 12.44
C GLU A 172 -14.83 -5.31 12.17
N VAL A 173 -13.99 -6.20 11.60
CA VAL A 173 -12.63 -5.85 11.20
C VAL A 173 -12.65 -4.74 10.15
N LEU A 174 -13.51 -4.83 9.14
CA LEU A 174 -13.63 -3.85 8.06
C LEU A 174 -14.05 -2.46 8.59
N ARG A 175 -14.99 -2.40 9.56
CA ARG A 175 -15.36 -1.15 10.24
C ARG A 175 -14.16 -0.51 10.96
N LEU A 176 -13.36 -1.31 11.66
CA LEU A 176 -12.20 -0.80 12.37
C LEU A 176 -11.09 -0.33 11.43
N ILE A 177 -10.94 -0.99 10.27
CA ILE A 177 -10.05 -0.53 9.20
C ILE A 177 -10.48 0.84 8.69
N ALA A 178 -11.76 1.02 8.38
CA ALA A 178 -12.31 2.29 7.91
C ALA A 178 -12.18 3.42 8.93
N ASN A 179 -12.16 3.09 10.23
CA ASN A 179 -11.87 4.03 11.31
C ASN A 179 -10.35 4.26 11.56
N GLY A 180 -9.48 3.81 10.65
CA GLY A 180 -8.04 4.05 10.69
C GLY A 180 -7.28 3.26 11.77
N LYS A 181 -7.86 2.19 12.33
CA LYS A 181 -7.21 1.37 13.37
C LYS A 181 -6.14 0.48 12.75
N ASP A 182 -4.95 0.41 13.33
CA ASP A 182 -3.91 -0.56 12.98
C ASP A 182 -4.23 -1.98 13.48
N ASN A 183 -3.43 -2.97 13.06
CA ASN A 183 -3.69 -4.38 13.40
C ASN A 183 -3.63 -4.65 14.91
N SER A 184 -2.79 -3.93 15.65
CA SER A 184 -2.65 -4.07 17.10
C SER A 184 -3.88 -3.50 17.82
N GLN A 185 -4.38 -2.35 17.34
CA GLN A 185 -5.61 -1.72 17.85
C GLN A 185 -6.85 -2.56 17.54
N ILE A 186 -6.92 -3.16 16.33
CA ILE A 186 -8.02 -4.07 15.95
C ILE A 186 -7.95 -5.33 16.82
N ALA A 187 -6.77 -5.91 17.01
CA ALA A 187 -6.56 -7.09 17.83
C ALA A 187 -7.03 -6.85 19.28
N ALA A 188 -6.65 -5.69 19.86
CA ALA A 188 -7.07 -5.30 21.19
C ALA A 188 -8.60 -5.08 21.27
N ALA A 189 -9.19 -4.36 20.31
CA ALA A 189 -10.63 -4.09 20.29
C ALA A 189 -11.48 -5.35 20.15
N LEU A 190 -10.98 -6.34 19.42
CA LEU A 190 -11.72 -7.57 19.12
C LEU A 190 -11.29 -8.77 19.99
N HIS A 191 -10.33 -8.57 20.92
CA HIS A 191 -9.77 -9.61 21.79
C HIS A 191 -9.23 -10.83 21.03
N ILE A 192 -8.49 -10.60 19.93
CA ILE A 192 -7.85 -11.62 19.09
C ILE A 192 -6.37 -11.29 18.90
N SER A 193 -5.61 -12.23 18.31
CA SER A 193 -4.19 -11.96 18.02
C SER A 193 -4.03 -11.06 16.78
N PRO A 194 -2.94 -10.26 16.68
CA PRO A 194 -2.62 -9.51 15.46
C PRO A 194 -2.50 -10.40 14.21
N LYS A 195 -2.03 -11.64 14.38
CA LYS A 195 -1.99 -12.65 13.32
C LYS A 195 -3.40 -13.01 12.83
N THR A 196 -4.34 -13.15 13.74
CA THR A 196 -5.76 -13.42 13.40
C THR A 196 -6.36 -12.23 12.64
N VAL A 197 -6.03 -11.00 13.03
CA VAL A 197 -6.46 -9.79 12.29
C VAL A 197 -5.92 -9.82 10.85
N LYS A 198 -4.64 -10.13 10.64
CA LYS A 198 -4.05 -10.26 9.29
C LYS A 198 -4.81 -11.29 8.44
N ASN A 199 -5.17 -12.43 9.01
CA ASN A 199 -5.95 -13.45 8.30
C ASN A 199 -7.33 -12.93 7.89
N HIS A 200 -8.04 -12.22 8.79
CA HIS A 200 -9.34 -11.60 8.46
C HIS A 200 -9.18 -10.56 7.35
N ILE A 201 -8.14 -9.71 7.40
CA ILE A 201 -7.88 -8.73 6.35
C ILE A 201 -7.64 -9.43 5.01
N SER A 202 -6.79 -10.45 4.94
CA SER A 202 -6.55 -11.21 3.72
C SER A 202 -7.83 -11.82 3.14
N ASN A 203 -8.70 -12.37 3.99
CA ASN A 203 -9.98 -12.91 3.56
C ASN A 203 -10.93 -11.83 3.03
N ILE A 204 -10.97 -10.66 3.70
CA ILE A 204 -11.76 -9.50 3.24
C ILE A 204 -11.29 -9.05 1.86
N LEU A 205 -9.98 -8.85 1.68
CA LEU A 205 -9.40 -8.40 0.40
C LEU A 205 -9.74 -9.39 -0.72
N MET A 206 -9.60 -10.69 -0.47
CA MET A 206 -9.94 -11.74 -1.43
C MET A 206 -11.44 -11.74 -1.77
N LYS A 207 -12.34 -11.70 -0.78
CA LYS A 207 -13.79 -11.73 -0.99
C LYS A 207 -14.31 -10.49 -1.72
N LEU A 208 -13.74 -9.33 -1.41
CA LEU A 208 -14.09 -8.05 -2.06
C LEU A 208 -13.37 -7.83 -3.40
N GLN A 209 -12.45 -8.74 -3.77
CA GLN A 209 -11.61 -8.62 -4.97
C GLN A 209 -10.83 -7.28 -5.03
N ILE A 210 -10.27 -6.88 -3.88
CA ILE A 210 -9.50 -5.65 -3.72
C ILE A 210 -8.08 -5.98 -3.26
N GLU A 211 -7.12 -5.11 -3.57
CA GLU A 211 -5.70 -5.42 -3.50
C GLU A 211 -5.04 -5.01 -2.17
N ASN A 212 -5.62 -4.02 -1.48
CA ASN A 212 -5.00 -3.49 -0.28
C ASN A 212 -6.00 -2.95 0.75
N ARG A 213 -5.47 -2.68 1.96
CA ARG A 213 -6.23 -2.20 3.12
C ARG A 213 -6.90 -0.85 2.87
N ILE A 214 -6.29 0.02 2.05
CA ILE A 214 -6.84 1.34 1.73
C ILE A 214 -8.11 1.17 0.91
N GLN A 215 -8.06 0.31 -0.11
CA GLN A 215 -9.25 -0.04 -0.91
C GLN A 215 -10.35 -0.65 -0.03
N ALA A 216 -9.99 -1.44 0.99
CA ALA A 216 -10.96 -1.97 1.95
C ALA A 216 -11.63 -0.85 2.78
N ALA A 217 -10.85 0.12 3.26
CA ALA A 217 -11.40 1.28 3.95
C ALA A 217 -12.34 2.10 3.04
N VAL A 218 -11.89 2.37 1.81
CA VAL A 218 -12.68 3.04 0.76
C VAL A 218 -13.99 2.29 0.51
N TYR A 219 -13.94 0.98 0.35
CA TYR A 219 -15.10 0.14 0.16
C TYR A 219 -16.09 0.25 1.34
N ALA A 220 -15.60 0.17 2.58
CA ALA A 220 -16.46 0.23 3.78
C ALA A 220 -17.27 1.53 3.87
N VAL A 221 -16.62 2.68 3.55
CA VAL A 221 -17.29 3.98 3.53
C VAL A 221 -18.30 4.06 2.38
N ARG A 222 -17.94 3.64 1.16
CA ARG A 222 -18.84 3.64 0.00
C ARG A 222 -20.07 2.76 0.21
N SER A 223 -19.91 1.64 0.89
CA SER A 223 -20.99 0.68 1.16
C SER A 223 -21.84 1.05 2.40
N GLY A 224 -21.59 2.21 3.02
CA GLY A 224 -22.32 2.62 4.23
C GLY A 224 -22.18 1.63 5.41
N ILE A 225 -21.00 0.98 5.50
CA ILE A 225 -20.66 0.09 6.62
C ILE A 225 -20.21 0.92 7.83
N VAL A 226 -19.71 2.14 7.57
CA VAL A 226 -19.29 3.16 8.56
C VAL A 226 -19.91 4.50 8.20
#